data_94168c1d056e878099f28863265ccd88
#
_entry.id   94168c1d056e878099f28863265ccd88
#
_cell.length_a   1.000
_cell.length_b   1.000
_cell.length_c   1.000
_cell.angle_alpha   90.00
_cell.angle_beta   90.00
_cell.angle_gamma   90.00
#
_symmetry.space_group_name_H-M   'P 1'
#
loop_
_entity.id
_entity.type
_entity.pdbx_description
1 polymer ?
#
loop_
_entity_poly.entity_id
_entity_poly.type
_entity_poly.pdbx_seq_one_letter_code
_entity_poly.pdbx_strand_id
1 'polypeptide(L)'
;VLGNQALQKLLDHDRYNHTGYVHTIRIYLAHNCNATKTAEHLYIHRHTLMKRLQNISALCGINFTDYYMRVYMSLAILIHDYFTY
;
A
#
# COMPACT_ATOMS: atom_id res chain seq x y z
N VAL A 1 6.99 -17.74 -2.56
CA VAL A 1 7.02 -17.01 -3.81
C VAL A 1 7.31 -15.54 -3.56
N LEU A 2 8.21 -15.03 -4.35
CA LEU A 2 8.57 -13.63 -4.26
C LEU A 2 7.33 -12.76 -4.46
N GLY A 3 7.25 -11.71 -3.72
CA GLY A 3 6.25 -10.71 -3.94
C GLY A 3 5.02 -10.81 -3.07
N ASN A 4 4.82 -11.92 -2.42
CA ASN A 4 3.56 -12.08 -1.68
C ASN A 4 3.67 -11.81 -0.19
N GLN A 5 4.87 -11.89 0.38
CA GLN A 5 4.98 -11.76 1.84
C GLN A 5 4.60 -10.38 2.34
N ALA A 6 5.10 -9.33 1.71
CA ALA A 6 4.78 -7.97 2.13
C ALA A 6 3.30 -7.67 1.96
N LEU A 7 2.76 -7.99 0.79
CA LEU A 7 1.35 -7.76 0.53
C LEU A 7 0.47 -8.60 1.45
N GLN A 8 0.88 -9.85 1.70
CA GLN A 8 0.12 -10.73 2.59
C GLN A 8 0.01 -10.16 4.00
N LYS A 9 1.07 -9.54 4.49
CA LYS A 9 1.03 -8.88 5.80
C LYS A 9 0.00 -7.77 5.85
N LEU A 10 -0.12 -7.00 4.77
CA LEU A 10 -1.11 -5.94 4.69
C LEU A 10 -2.53 -6.51 4.58
N LEU A 11 -2.71 -7.55 3.78
CA LEU A 11 -4.01 -8.20 3.64
C LEU A 11 -4.49 -8.78 4.97
N ASP A 12 -3.60 -9.44 5.69
CA ASP A 12 -3.94 -10.03 6.99
C ASP A 12 -4.27 -8.95 8.00
N HIS A 13 -3.48 -7.87 8.01
CA HIS A 13 -3.72 -6.76 8.93
C HIS A 13 -5.10 -6.14 8.67
N ASP A 14 -5.44 -5.94 7.40
CA ASP A 14 -6.74 -5.37 7.04
C ASP A 14 -7.88 -6.29 7.44
N ARG A 15 -7.69 -7.60 7.29
CA ARG A 15 -8.71 -8.58 7.65
C ARG A 15 -9.06 -8.51 9.13
N TYR A 16 -8.04 -8.39 9.99
CA TYR A 16 -8.26 -8.43 11.43
C TYR A 16 -8.52 -7.06 12.05
N ASN A 17 -8.07 -5.99 11.41
CA ASN A 17 -8.14 -4.64 11.98
C ASN A 17 -8.97 -3.65 11.17
N HIS A 18 -9.43 -4.04 10.00
CA HIS A 18 -10.26 -3.20 9.13
C HIS A 18 -9.61 -1.86 8.80
N THR A 19 -8.31 -1.88 8.50
CA THR A 19 -7.53 -0.64 8.33
C THR A 19 -7.57 -0.03 6.94
N GLY A 20 -7.84 -0.84 5.90
CA GLY A 20 -7.82 -0.36 4.52
C GLY A 20 -6.42 -0.02 4.02
N TYR A 21 -5.41 -0.69 4.53
CA TYR A 21 -4.02 -0.41 4.13
C TYR A 21 -3.74 -0.79 2.68
N VAL A 22 -4.27 -1.92 2.23
CA VAL A 22 -4.05 -2.34 0.84
C VAL A 22 -4.67 -1.32 -0.11
N HIS A 23 -5.87 -0.84 0.19
CA HIS A 23 -6.50 0.20 -0.63
C HIS A 23 -5.67 1.49 -0.63
N THR A 24 -5.19 1.89 0.53
CA THR A 24 -4.36 3.09 0.66
C THR A 24 -3.11 3.00 -0.20
N ILE A 25 -2.39 1.89 -0.11
CA ILE A 25 -1.15 1.75 -0.86
C ILE A 25 -1.41 1.59 -2.36
N ARG A 26 -2.51 0.95 -2.73
CA ARG A 26 -2.90 0.85 -4.14
C ARG A 26 -3.08 2.23 -4.76
N ILE A 27 -3.79 3.11 -4.08
CA ILE A 27 -4.04 4.47 -4.57
C ILE A 27 -2.74 5.29 -4.58
N TYR A 28 -1.93 5.13 -3.53
CA TYR A 28 -0.66 5.83 -3.42
C TYR A 28 0.27 5.49 -4.59
N LEU A 29 0.40 4.20 -4.90
CA LEU A 29 1.23 3.76 -6.03
C LEU A 29 0.64 4.21 -7.36
N ALA A 30 -0.68 4.18 -7.50
CA ALA A 30 -1.34 4.64 -8.72
C ALA A 30 -1.12 6.12 -8.99
N HIS A 31 -0.90 6.91 -7.94
CA HIS A 31 -0.59 8.34 -8.05
C HIS A 31 0.91 8.62 -8.00
N ASN A 32 1.72 7.63 -8.30
CA ASN A 32 3.20 7.75 -8.32
C ASN A 32 3.76 8.24 -7.00
N CYS A 33 3.17 7.79 -5.90
CA CYS A 33 3.59 8.14 -4.55
C CYS A 33 3.47 9.65 -4.27
N ASN A 34 2.50 10.30 -4.89
CA ASN A 34 2.20 11.70 -4.60
C ASN A 34 1.23 11.76 -3.42
N ALA A 35 1.72 12.19 -2.27
CA ALA A 35 0.95 12.17 -1.04
C ALA A 35 -0.26 13.10 -1.10
N THR A 36 -0.11 14.27 -1.70
CA THR A 36 -1.20 15.24 -1.79
C THR A 36 -2.35 14.70 -2.63
N LYS A 37 -2.05 14.17 -3.81
CA LYS A 37 -3.09 13.62 -4.68
C LYS A 37 -3.73 12.38 -4.08
N THR A 38 -2.94 11.55 -3.41
CA THR A 38 -3.48 10.36 -2.75
C THR A 38 -4.44 10.74 -1.64
N ALA A 39 -4.06 11.70 -0.79
CA ALA A 39 -4.92 12.15 0.29
C ALA A 39 -6.23 12.74 -0.24
N GLU A 40 -6.14 13.51 -1.32
CA GLU A 40 -7.34 14.05 -1.98
C GLU A 40 -8.26 12.94 -2.47
N HIS A 41 -7.68 11.94 -3.12
CA HIS A 41 -8.46 10.81 -3.63
C HIS A 41 -9.15 10.05 -2.51
N LEU A 42 -8.48 9.89 -1.38
CA LEU A 42 -9.00 9.13 -0.25
C LEU A 42 -9.86 9.99 0.69
N TYR A 43 -9.98 11.29 0.43
CA TYR A 43 -10.73 12.22 1.27
C TYR A 43 -10.23 12.23 2.71
N ILE A 44 -8.91 12.22 2.88
CA ILE A 44 -8.29 12.30 4.21
C ILE A 44 -7.25 13.40 4.22
N HIS A 45 -6.88 13.85 5.42
CA HIS A 45 -5.80 14.81 5.59
C HIS A 45 -4.48 14.18 5.18
N ARG A 46 -3.60 15.01 4.60
CA ARG A 46 -2.27 14.55 4.22
C ARG A 46 -1.51 13.98 5.42
N HIS A 47 -1.66 14.62 6.58
CA HIS A 47 -1.03 14.14 7.82
C HIS A 47 -1.50 12.73 8.18
N THR A 48 -2.79 12.48 8.07
CA THR A 48 -3.36 11.16 8.32
C THR A 48 -2.78 10.13 7.35
N LEU A 49 -2.68 10.50 6.08
CA LEU A 49 -2.09 9.63 5.08
C LEU A 49 -0.65 9.29 5.41
N MET A 50 0.17 10.31 5.78
CA MET A 50 1.57 10.08 6.09
C MET A 50 1.75 9.12 7.26
N LYS A 51 0.90 9.26 8.28
CA LYS A 51 0.92 8.36 9.42
C LYS A 51 0.56 6.94 9.01
N ARG A 52 -0.45 6.80 8.17
CA ARG A 52 -0.87 5.51 7.64
C ARG A 52 0.23 4.86 6.82
N LEU A 53 0.92 5.65 5.99
CA LEU A 53 2.03 5.15 5.18
C LEU A 53 3.21 4.69 6.04
N GLN A 54 3.49 5.40 7.13
CA GLN A 54 4.53 4.96 8.08
C GLN A 54 4.18 3.59 8.67
N ASN A 55 2.93 3.41 9.06
CA ASN A 55 2.47 2.13 9.61
C ASN A 55 2.56 1.01 8.57
N ILE A 56 2.19 1.29 7.34
CA ILE A 56 2.27 0.33 6.24
C ILE A 56 3.72 -0.07 6.02
N SER A 57 4.63 0.89 5.92
CA SER A 57 6.05 0.61 5.71
C SER A 57 6.63 -0.23 6.84
N ALA A 58 6.28 0.08 8.08
CA ALA A 58 6.76 -0.67 9.24
C ALA A 58 6.22 -2.10 9.22
N LEU A 59 4.97 -2.27 8.85
CA LEU A 59 4.32 -3.58 8.85
C LEU A 59 4.88 -4.50 7.77
N CYS A 60 5.02 -4.00 6.55
CA CYS A 60 5.44 -4.84 5.42
C CYS A 60 6.95 -4.78 5.13
N GLY A 61 7.66 -3.89 5.79
CA GLY A 61 9.11 -3.79 5.61
C GLY A 61 9.54 -3.17 4.29
N ILE A 62 8.67 -2.40 3.65
CA ILE A 62 8.97 -1.80 2.36
C ILE A 62 9.20 -0.30 2.50
N ASN A 63 10.29 0.17 1.91
CA ASN A 63 10.59 1.59 1.82
C ASN A 63 10.09 2.09 0.47
N PHE A 64 9.01 2.86 0.48
CA PHE A 64 8.39 3.34 -0.76
C PHE A 64 9.14 4.48 -1.44
N THR A 65 10.25 4.93 -0.88
CA THR A 65 11.15 5.85 -1.59
C THR A 65 12.06 5.09 -2.58
N ASP A 66 12.17 3.79 -2.42
CA ASP A 66 12.96 2.94 -3.30
C ASP A 66 12.12 2.55 -4.51
N TYR A 67 12.61 2.93 -5.70
CA TYR A 67 11.90 2.65 -6.95
C TYR A 67 11.59 1.16 -7.13
N TYR A 68 12.56 0.31 -6.85
CA TYR A 68 12.38 -1.14 -7.04
C TYR A 68 11.34 -1.72 -6.09
N MET A 69 11.26 -1.17 -4.88
CA MET A 69 10.24 -1.59 -3.93
C MET A 69 8.85 -1.16 -4.37
N ARG A 70 8.73 0.01 -4.99
CA ARG A 70 7.46 0.45 -5.58
C ARG A 70 7.01 -0.49 -6.69
N VAL A 71 7.93 -0.85 -7.59
CA VAL A 71 7.63 -1.78 -8.69
C VAL A 71 7.21 -3.13 -8.13
N TYR A 72 7.98 -3.63 -7.17
CA TYR A 72 7.69 -4.90 -6.53
C TYR A 72 6.27 -4.93 -5.94
N MET A 73 5.93 -3.93 -5.14
CA MET A 73 4.61 -3.89 -4.51
C MET A 73 3.51 -3.67 -5.54
N SER A 74 3.76 -2.85 -6.56
CA SER A 74 2.79 -2.62 -7.63
C SER A 74 2.48 -3.92 -8.37
N LEU A 75 3.50 -4.72 -8.67
CA LEU A 75 3.31 -6.01 -9.32
C LEU A 75 2.57 -6.98 -8.41
N ALA A 76 2.91 -7.01 -7.12
CA ALA A 76 2.23 -7.88 -6.16
C ALA A 76 0.74 -7.56 -6.10
N ILE A 77 0.39 -6.29 -6.06
CA ILE A 77 -1.01 -5.87 -6.03
C ILE A 77 -1.72 -6.23 -7.33
N LEU A 78 -1.07 -5.99 -8.48
CA LEU A 78 -1.66 -6.35 -9.77
C LEU A 78 -1.94 -7.83 -9.86
N ILE A 79 -1.00 -8.65 -9.46
CA ILE A 79 -1.16 -10.11 -9.48
C ILE A 79 -2.30 -10.51 -8.56
N HIS A 80 -2.34 -9.96 -7.36
CA HIS A 80 -3.41 -10.23 -6.42
C HIS A 80 -4.78 -9.86 -7.01
N ASP A 81 -4.89 -8.64 -7.55
CA ASP A 81 -6.17 -8.16 -8.09
C ASP A 81 -6.64 -8.99 -9.28
N TYR A 82 -5.69 -9.46 -10.07
CA TYR A 82 -6.00 -10.19 -11.30
C TYR A 82 -6.40 -11.65 -11.05
N PHE A 83 -5.83 -12.26 -10.04
CA PHE A 83 -5.98 -13.71 -9.83
C PHE A 83 -6.81 -14.12 -8.61
N THR A 84 -7.29 -13.20 -7.81
CA THR A 84 -8.01 -13.56 -6.59
C THR A 84 -9.47 -13.16 -6.59
N TYR A 85 -10.02 -12.97 -7.74
CA TYR A 85 -11.41 -12.69 -7.73
C TYR A 85 -12.32 -13.57 -8.56
#